data_aa1463987cdda6f6f63542a26c2579e9
#
_entry.id   aa1463987cdda6f6f63542a26c2579e9
#
_cell.length_a   1.000
_cell.length_b   1.000
_cell.length_c   1.000
_cell.angle_alpha   90.00
_cell.angle_beta   90.00
_cell.angle_gamma   90.00
#
_symmetry.space_group_name_H-M   'P 1'
#
loop_
_entity.id
_entity.type
_entity.pdbx_description
1 polymer ?
#
loop_
_entity_poly.entity_id
_entity_poly.type
_entity_poly.pdbx_seq_one_letter_code
_entity_poly.pdbx_strand_id
1 'polypeptide(L)'
;MPAITMKGLVASIDYSDYTYENITLDGEYKQGGFNGNVSLNDENGAIQLNGSINTAGKTPTFNFRAAIDHFRPNTLHLTPKYKDTELAVKIKADFTGSSINDMNGEINVDSLQYIAPEQNFFMDNLRISATQSDERQKRL
;
A
#
# COMPACT_ATOMS: atom_id res chain seq x y z
N MET A 1 23.79 -0.68 -13.29
CA MET A 1 22.85 0.39 -13.02
C MET A 1 23.13 1.01 -11.66
N PRO A 2 23.18 2.33 -11.59
CA PRO A 2 23.46 2.97 -10.32
C PRO A 2 22.30 2.82 -9.34
N ALA A 3 22.63 2.85 -8.08
CA ALA A 3 21.65 2.91 -7.01
C ALA A 3 21.34 4.37 -6.70
N ILE A 4 20.08 4.63 -6.36
CA ILE A 4 19.63 5.95 -5.97
C ILE A 4 19.18 5.86 -4.51
N THR A 5 19.84 6.59 -3.64
CA THR A 5 19.46 6.66 -2.24
C THR A 5 18.63 7.93 -2.03
N MET A 6 17.47 7.75 -1.39
CA MET A 6 16.56 8.85 -1.17
C MET A 6 16.30 8.98 0.32
N LYS A 7 16.60 10.17 0.85
CA LYS A 7 16.30 10.50 2.23
C LYS A 7 15.78 11.92 2.28
N GLY A 8 14.66 12.11 2.92
CA GLY A 8 14.19 13.46 3.06
C GLY A 8 12.85 13.57 3.72
N LEU A 9 12.65 14.76 4.26
CA LEU A 9 11.35 15.19 4.72
C LEU A 9 10.82 16.18 3.69
N VAL A 10 9.70 15.85 3.09
CA VAL A 10 8.99 16.77 2.20
C VAL A 10 7.88 17.39 3.02
N ALA A 11 7.97 18.71 3.25
CA ALA A 11 7.01 19.37 4.11
C ALA A 11 5.60 19.33 3.52
N SER A 12 5.49 19.46 2.20
CA SER A 12 4.19 19.42 1.56
C SER A 12 4.29 19.09 0.08
N ILE A 13 3.24 18.52 -0.46
CA ILE A 13 3.07 18.28 -1.90
C ILE A 13 1.66 18.69 -2.28
N ASP A 14 1.53 19.51 -3.31
CA ASP A 14 0.23 19.89 -3.85
C ASP A 14 -0.15 18.92 -4.97
N TYR A 15 -1.33 18.33 -4.84
CA TYR A 15 -1.83 17.41 -5.85
C TYR A 15 -3.35 17.44 -5.83
N SER A 16 -3.95 17.62 -6.99
CA SER A 16 -5.41 17.60 -7.14
C SER A 16 -6.11 18.58 -6.19
N ASP A 17 -5.56 19.79 -6.09
CA ASP A 17 -6.08 20.88 -5.25
C ASP A 17 -6.05 20.58 -3.75
N TYR A 18 -5.22 19.64 -3.35
CA TYR A 18 -5.01 19.32 -1.94
C TYR A 18 -3.52 19.37 -1.63
N THR A 19 -3.17 19.93 -0.48
CA THR A 19 -1.80 19.98 0.00
C THR A 19 -1.59 18.88 1.03
N TYR A 20 -0.78 17.86 0.65
CA TYR A 20 -0.39 16.78 1.55
C TYR A 20 0.80 17.24 2.38
N GLU A 21 0.74 17.02 3.67
CA GLU A 21 1.76 17.50 4.60
C GLU A 21 2.49 16.36 5.29
N ASN A 22 3.71 16.65 5.73
CA ASN A 22 4.53 15.73 6.55
C ASN A 22 4.82 14.40 5.85
N ILE A 23 5.40 14.48 4.67
CA ILE A 23 5.79 13.31 3.89
C ILE A 23 7.27 13.01 4.16
N THR A 24 7.57 11.77 4.50
CA THR A 24 8.93 11.30 4.72
C THR A 24 9.24 10.16 3.78
N LEU A 25 10.40 10.22 3.16
CA LEU A 25 10.88 9.18 2.26
C LEU A 25 12.30 8.80 2.65
N ASP A 26 12.55 7.50 2.86
CA ASP A 26 13.86 6.99 3.23
C ASP A 26 14.03 5.62 2.59
N GLY A 27 14.80 5.55 1.53
CA GLY A 27 14.95 4.28 0.84
C GLY A 27 15.99 4.31 -0.26
N GLU A 28 16.10 3.18 -0.93
CA GLU A 28 17.05 2.98 -2.01
C GLU A 28 16.33 2.36 -3.20
N TYR A 29 16.60 2.90 -4.38
CA TYR A 29 16.15 2.34 -5.63
C TYR A 29 17.33 1.83 -6.42
N LYS A 30 17.30 0.57 -6.82
CA LYS A 30 18.39 -0.07 -7.55
C LYS A 30 17.84 -1.17 -8.44
N GLN A 31 18.21 -1.15 -9.73
CA GLN A 31 17.89 -2.21 -10.68
C GLN A 31 16.41 -2.62 -10.68
N GLY A 32 15.54 -1.63 -10.67
CA GLY A 32 14.11 -1.88 -10.71
C GLY A 32 13.47 -2.23 -9.38
N GLY A 33 14.26 -2.17 -8.30
CA GLY A 33 13.76 -2.47 -6.98
C GLY A 33 13.84 -1.29 -6.04
N PHE A 34 12.81 -1.10 -5.23
CA PHE A 34 12.78 -0.10 -4.17
C PHE A 34 12.73 -0.79 -2.82
N ASN A 35 13.51 -0.30 -1.88
CA ASN A 35 13.53 -0.81 -0.51
C ASN A 35 13.62 0.37 0.44
N GLY A 36 12.67 0.49 1.34
CA GLY A 36 12.70 1.59 2.29
C GLY A 36 11.37 1.86 2.96
N ASN A 37 11.24 3.10 3.42
CA ASN A 37 10.09 3.56 4.16
C ASN A 37 9.52 4.82 3.54
N VAL A 38 8.20 4.87 3.46
CA VAL A 38 7.47 6.07 3.04
C VAL A 38 6.41 6.34 4.10
N SER A 39 6.30 7.58 4.53
CA SER A 39 5.25 7.93 5.47
C SER A 39 4.59 9.23 5.08
N LEU A 40 3.30 9.31 5.36
CA LEU A 40 2.50 10.52 5.24
C LEU A 40 1.81 10.69 6.59
N ASN A 41 1.93 11.87 7.18
CA ASN A 41 1.25 12.15 8.43
C ASN A 41 0.46 13.44 8.28
N ASP A 42 -0.60 13.35 7.53
CA ASP A 42 -1.51 14.45 7.23
C ASP A 42 -2.69 14.39 8.19
N GLU A 43 -3.31 15.53 8.47
CA GLU A 43 -4.45 15.52 9.38
C GLU A 43 -5.64 14.73 8.85
N ASN A 44 -5.71 14.51 7.55
CA ASN A 44 -6.80 13.76 6.93
C ASN A 44 -6.39 12.36 6.49
N GLY A 45 -5.23 11.89 6.92
CA GLY A 45 -4.81 10.53 6.64
C GLY A 45 -3.36 10.30 6.97
N ALA A 46 -3.09 9.18 7.61
CA ALA A 46 -1.72 8.76 7.90
C ALA A 46 -1.45 7.44 7.20
N ILE A 47 -0.30 7.36 6.54
CA ILE A 47 0.13 6.16 5.85
C ILE A 47 1.57 5.89 6.23
N GLN A 48 1.85 4.63 6.59
CA GLN A 48 3.21 4.16 6.77
C GLN A 48 3.41 2.94 5.89
N LEU A 49 4.40 3.00 5.01
CA LEU A 49 4.74 1.89 4.13
C LEU A 49 6.21 1.55 4.35
N ASN A 50 6.49 0.27 4.59
CA ASN A 50 7.82 -0.21 4.89
C ASN A 50 8.06 -1.52 4.16
N GLY A 51 9.13 -1.62 3.40
CA GLY A 51 9.46 -2.87 2.74
C GLY A 51 10.11 -2.69 1.39
N SER A 52 9.89 -3.66 0.50
CA SER A 52 10.53 -3.68 -0.80
C SER A 52 9.57 -4.08 -1.90
N ILE A 53 9.81 -3.53 -3.08
CA ILE A 53 9.08 -3.83 -4.31
C ILE A 53 10.13 -3.95 -5.40
N ASN A 54 10.08 -5.04 -6.16
CA ASN A 54 11.03 -5.25 -7.25
C ASN A 54 10.28 -5.64 -8.51
N THR A 55 10.45 -4.87 -9.57
CA THR A 55 9.78 -5.09 -10.85
C THR A 55 10.76 -5.41 -11.97
N ALA A 56 12.04 -5.66 -11.65
CA ALA A 56 13.06 -5.89 -12.67
C ALA A 56 12.96 -7.25 -13.32
N GLY A 57 12.42 -8.26 -12.63
CA GLY A 57 12.27 -9.58 -13.19
C GLY A 57 11.03 -9.74 -14.02
N LYS A 58 10.79 -10.93 -14.52
CA LYS A 58 9.58 -11.25 -15.27
C LYS A 58 8.34 -11.10 -14.39
N THR A 59 8.50 -11.39 -13.13
CA THR A 59 7.40 -11.38 -12.17
C THR A 59 7.74 -10.41 -11.06
N PRO A 60 6.90 -9.40 -10.82
CA PRO A 60 7.14 -8.46 -9.72
C PRO A 60 7.13 -9.16 -8.37
N THR A 61 7.93 -8.66 -7.44
CA THR A 61 8.02 -9.17 -6.08
C THR A 61 7.64 -8.06 -5.11
N PHE A 62 6.79 -8.40 -4.15
CA PHE A 62 6.30 -7.45 -3.15
C PHE A 62 6.51 -8.01 -1.77
N ASN A 63 7.15 -7.25 -0.91
CA ASN A 63 7.34 -7.62 0.49
C ASN A 63 7.27 -6.35 1.31
N PHE A 64 6.09 -6.05 1.84
CA PHE A 64 5.93 -4.78 2.55
C PHE A 64 4.88 -4.88 3.64
N ARG A 65 4.92 -3.90 4.53
CA ARG A 65 3.91 -3.67 5.54
C ARG A 65 3.37 -2.27 5.34
N ALA A 66 2.07 -2.13 5.45
CA ALA A 66 1.42 -0.84 5.32
C ALA A 66 0.45 -0.65 6.47
N ALA A 67 0.47 0.53 7.04
CA ALA A 67 -0.49 0.94 8.04
C ALA A 67 -1.13 2.23 7.58
N ILE A 68 -2.45 2.22 7.47
CA ILE A 68 -3.24 3.35 7.03
C ILE A 68 -4.20 3.69 8.15
N ASP A 69 -4.23 4.95 8.59
CA ASP A 69 -5.05 5.37 9.71
C ASP A 69 -5.79 6.65 9.37
N HIS A 70 -6.99 6.79 9.89
CA HIS A 70 -7.90 7.93 9.70
C HIS A 70 -7.85 8.50 8.28
N PHE A 71 -7.82 7.61 7.29
CA PHE A 71 -7.67 7.97 5.90
C PHE A 71 -9.02 8.38 5.30
N ARG A 72 -9.10 9.60 4.81
CA ARG A 72 -10.34 10.17 4.28
C ARG A 72 -10.15 10.46 2.79
N PRO A 73 -10.47 9.50 1.93
CA PRO A 73 -10.14 9.65 0.50
C PRO A 73 -10.84 10.81 -0.19
N ASN A 74 -12.05 11.16 0.21
CA ASN A 74 -12.72 12.31 -0.39
C ASN A 74 -12.10 13.62 0.07
N THR A 75 -11.82 13.76 1.36
CA THR A 75 -11.18 14.97 1.89
C THR A 75 -9.78 15.17 1.31
N LEU A 76 -9.08 14.09 1.03
CA LEU A 76 -7.75 14.12 0.41
C LEU A 76 -7.80 14.35 -1.10
N HIS A 77 -8.98 14.53 -1.67
CA HIS A 77 -9.19 14.76 -3.09
C HIS A 77 -8.72 13.60 -3.98
N LEU A 78 -8.72 12.40 -3.44
CA LEU A 78 -8.36 11.22 -4.21
C LEU A 78 -9.53 10.66 -5.00
N THR A 79 -10.75 10.94 -4.56
CA THR A 79 -11.96 10.50 -5.23
C THR A 79 -13.11 11.45 -4.90
N PRO A 80 -14.02 11.70 -5.83
CA PRO A 80 -15.25 12.47 -5.52
C PRO A 80 -16.28 11.67 -4.73
N LYS A 81 -16.05 10.36 -4.61
CA LYS A 81 -16.93 9.47 -3.86
C LYS A 81 -16.51 9.37 -2.41
N TYR A 82 -17.30 8.65 -1.63
CA TYR A 82 -16.97 8.32 -0.23
C TYR A 82 -16.86 9.54 0.67
N LYS A 83 -17.81 10.47 0.54
CA LYS A 83 -17.87 11.62 1.45
C LYS A 83 -18.05 11.15 2.89
N ASP A 84 -17.37 11.83 3.80
CA ASP A 84 -17.44 11.54 5.23
C ASP A 84 -17.10 10.08 5.55
N THR A 85 -16.24 9.49 4.74
CA THR A 85 -15.78 8.12 4.92
C THR A 85 -14.35 8.13 5.44
N GLU A 86 -14.10 7.29 6.43
CA GLU A 86 -12.78 7.14 7.01
C GLU A 86 -12.37 5.67 6.98
N LEU A 87 -11.12 5.43 6.64
CA LEU A 87 -10.59 4.09 6.47
C LEU A 87 -9.34 3.91 7.32
N ALA A 88 -9.26 2.77 7.99
CA ALA A 88 -8.05 2.36 8.68
C ALA A 88 -7.78 0.89 8.34
N VAL A 89 -6.54 0.58 7.98
CA VAL A 89 -6.20 -0.79 7.61
C VAL A 89 -4.72 -1.05 7.88
N LYS A 90 -4.41 -2.27 8.33
CA LYS A 90 -3.04 -2.74 8.48
C LYS A 90 -2.86 -3.98 7.63
N ILE A 91 -1.87 -3.95 6.76
CA ILE A 91 -1.63 -5.00 5.77
C ILE A 91 -0.18 -5.43 5.83
N LYS A 92 0.04 -6.72 5.70
CA LYS A 92 1.36 -7.29 5.47
C LYS A 92 1.28 -8.13 4.20
N ALA A 93 2.14 -7.83 3.24
CA ALA A 93 2.13 -8.48 1.94
C ALA A 93 3.49 -9.12 1.67
N ASP A 94 3.49 -10.35 1.20
CA ASP A 94 4.69 -11.08 0.84
C ASP A 94 4.33 -12.00 -0.31
N PHE A 95 4.49 -11.51 -1.54
CA PHE A 95 4.09 -12.29 -2.70
C PHE A 95 4.83 -11.87 -3.94
N THR A 96 4.80 -12.74 -4.94
CA THR A 96 5.21 -12.45 -6.30
C THR A 96 4.00 -12.55 -7.21
N GLY A 97 4.02 -11.80 -8.30
CA GLY A 97 2.94 -11.83 -9.27
C GLY A 97 2.44 -10.45 -9.63
N SER A 98 1.86 -10.33 -10.83
CA SER A 98 1.30 -9.08 -11.31
C SER A 98 -0.22 -9.08 -11.29
N SER A 99 -0.84 -10.23 -10.99
CA SER A 99 -2.30 -10.35 -10.91
C SER A 99 -2.65 -11.52 -10.01
N ILE A 100 -3.92 -11.65 -9.71
CA ILE A 100 -4.43 -12.78 -8.93
C ILE A 100 -4.07 -14.13 -9.58
N ASN A 101 -4.05 -14.16 -10.91
CA ASN A 101 -3.85 -15.42 -11.64
C ASN A 101 -2.43 -15.97 -11.51
N ASP A 102 -1.44 -15.11 -11.33
CA ASP A 102 -0.06 -15.55 -11.20
C ASP A 102 0.54 -15.26 -9.83
N MET A 103 -0.27 -14.89 -8.88
CA MET A 103 0.20 -14.58 -7.54
C MET A 103 0.67 -15.83 -6.80
N ASN A 104 1.81 -15.68 -6.12
CA ASN A 104 2.37 -16.71 -5.27
C ASN A 104 2.84 -16.07 -3.99
N GLY A 105 2.22 -16.43 -2.87
CA GLY A 105 2.53 -15.85 -1.58
C GLY A 105 1.27 -15.50 -0.81
N GLU A 106 1.36 -14.51 0.07
CA GLU A 106 0.20 -14.19 0.90
C GLU A 106 0.09 -12.70 1.20
N ILE A 107 -1.14 -12.30 1.47
CA ILE A 107 -1.48 -10.98 1.96
C ILE A 107 -2.29 -11.17 3.23
N ASN A 108 -1.86 -10.54 4.32
CA ASN A 108 -2.56 -10.59 5.59
C ASN A 108 -3.10 -9.21 5.91
N VAL A 109 -4.38 -9.12 6.16
CA VAL A 109 -5.02 -7.90 6.65
C VAL A 109 -5.25 -8.10 8.14
N ASP A 110 -4.45 -7.43 8.98
CA ASP A 110 -4.55 -7.58 10.42
C ASP A 110 -5.81 -6.94 10.95
N SER A 111 -6.18 -5.79 10.39
CA SER A 111 -7.40 -5.12 10.78
C SER A 111 -7.85 -4.20 9.65
N LEU A 112 -9.14 -4.07 9.51
CA LEU A 112 -9.77 -3.15 8.57
C LEU A 112 -10.94 -2.50 9.26
N GLN A 113 -10.98 -1.17 9.22
CA GLN A 113 -12.10 -0.41 9.74
C GLN A 113 -12.56 0.58 8.68
N TYR A 114 -13.84 0.52 8.37
CA TYR A 114 -14.47 1.38 7.39
C TYR A 114 -15.64 2.08 8.07
N ILE A 115 -15.57 3.39 8.15
CA ILE A 115 -16.59 4.19 8.82
C ILE A 115 -17.17 5.17 7.80
N ALA A 116 -18.46 5.09 7.58
CA ALA A 116 -19.20 5.96 6.67
C ALA A 116 -20.48 6.38 7.33
N PRO A 117 -21.16 7.43 6.81
CA PRO A 117 -22.36 7.96 7.47
C PRO A 117 -23.48 6.95 7.71
N GLU A 118 -23.63 5.99 6.80
CA GLU A 118 -24.72 5.02 6.88
C GLU A 118 -24.25 3.61 7.14
N GLN A 119 -22.93 3.39 7.28
CA GLN A 119 -22.42 2.04 7.30
C GLN A 119 -21.05 1.99 7.96
N ASN A 120 -20.93 1.10 8.93
CA ASN A 120 -19.65 0.80 9.54
C ASN A 120 -19.31 -0.66 9.30
N PHE A 121 -18.06 -0.91 8.95
CA PHE A 121 -17.58 -2.25 8.71
C PHE A 121 -16.26 -2.44 9.46
N PHE A 122 -16.15 -3.56 10.14
CA PHE A 122 -14.96 -3.89 10.90
C PHE A 122 -14.57 -5.35 10.63
N MET A 123 -13.29 -5.59 10.39
CA MET A 123 -12.81 -6.94 10.11
C MET A 123 -11.43 -7.13 10.72
N ASP A 124 -11.21 -8.29 11.33
CA ASP A 124 -9.92 -8.73 11.85
C ASP A 124 -9.45 -9.95 11.08
N ASN A 125 -8.15 -10.01 10.85
CA ASN A 125 -7.46 -11.23 10.41
C ASN A 125 -8.00 -11.88 9.15
N LEU A 126 -7.88 -11.18 8.04
CA LEU A 126 -8.11 -11.78 6.73
C LEU A 126 -6.77 -12.22 6.16
N ARG A 127 -6.68 -13.45 5.72
CA ARG A 127 -5.51 -13.96 5.01
C ARG A 127 -5.90 -14.37 3.61
N ILE A 128 -5.18 -13.85 2.64
CA ILE A 128 -5.31 -14.25 1.24
C ILE A 128 -4.00 -14.92 0.87
N SER A 129 -4.07 -16.19 0.46
CA SER A 129 -2.87 -16.90 0.03
C SER A 129 -3.11 -17.61 -1.29
N ALA A 130 -2.06 -17.68 -2.08
CA ALA A 130 -2.10 -18.36 -3.37
C ALA A 130 -0.76 -19.03 -3.61
N THR A 131 -0.81 -20.25 -4.10
CA THR A 131 0.39 -20.99 -4.42
C THR A 131 0.24 -21.56 -5.83
N GLN A 132 1.24 -21.31 -6.65
CA GLN A 132 1.27 -21.77 -8.03
C GLN A 132 2.33 -22.84 -8.15
N SER A 133 1.93 -24.11 -8.13
CA SER A 133 2.89 -25.19 -8.28
C SER A 133 3.13 -25.53 -9.75
N ASP A 134 2.12 -25.39 -10.59
CA ASP A 134 2.30 -25.50 -12.04
C ASP A 134 1.12 -24.84 -12.75
N GLU A 135 1.25 -24.70 -14.07
CA GLU A 135 0.25 -24.04 -14.87
C GLU A 135 -1.10 -24.72 -14.90
N ARG A 136 -1.13 -26.01 -14.76
CA ARG A 136 -2.38 -26.74 -14.84
C ARG A 136 -3.30 -26.43 -13.68
N GLN A 137 -2.73 -26.17 -12.56
CA GLN A 137 -3.52 -25.88 -11.37
C GLN A 137 -4.18 -24.52 -11.43
N LYS A 138 -3.69 -23.65 -12.29
CA LYS A 138 -4.29 -22.34 -12.46
C LYS A 138 -5.58 -22.36 -13.25
N ARG A 139 -5.88 -23.42 -13.91
CA ARG A 139 -6.97 -23.48 -14.86
C ARG A 139 -8.30 -23.86 -14.27
N LEU A 140 -8.51 -23.62 -13.12
CA LEU A 140 -9.76 -23.98 -12.47
C LEU A 140 -10.94 -23.09 -12.88
#